data_69b6550a15357f3a4cb41dc51532dd62
#
_entry.id   69b6550a15357f3a4cb41dc51532dd62
#
_cell.length_a   1.000
_cell.length_b   1.000
_cell.length_c   1.000
_cell.angle_alpha   90.00
_cell.angle_beta   90.00
_cell.angle_gamma   90.00
#
_symmetry.space_group_name_H-M   'P 1'
#
loop_
_entity.id
_entity.type
_entity.pdbx_description
1 polymer ?
#
loop_
_entity_poly.entity_id
_entity_poly.type
_entity_poly.pdbx_seq_one_letter_code
_entity_poly.pdbx_strand_id
1 'polypeptide(L)'
;FMMFVRHYLKARDRYLCRIFVWLDVAEIAVVLFLQLMDIRDLTQTLWMTHVMIGLSVLYFIYTICNKFYHHTTTHALWICTIGIIILIGSLFSDMYNYYQGSQDIEIVGRIAMLLFIVTLACDTAFVSLKEIDTGRRAALYRELAEKDLLTGCYNRNAYHEDTSRCKKLTNLLLFVFDLNNLKYYNDKFGHDCGDQYITDAVHILQKVFSRYGKLYRIGGDEFCVLIDDHNTCDISHLISCLRKEEAVYNASSRNIHLQIACGYAVFDSRTDADLDALQKRADQNMYENKKQLKTFSYR
;
A
#
# COMPACT_ATOMS: atom_id res chain seq x y z
N PHE A 1 16.62 -12.41 23.09
CA PHE A 1 15.65 -13.49 23.16
C PHE A 1 14.22 -12.98 23.34
N MET A 2 13.90 -12.21 24.39
CA MET A 2 12.55 -11.71 24.67
C MET A 2 11.98 -10.76 23.61
N MET A 3 12.79 -9.92 22.98
CA MET A 3 12.39 -9.12 21.82
C MET A 3 11.98 -10.00 20.64
N PHE A 4 12.68 -11.10 20.43
CA PHE A 4 12.36 -12.11 19.44
C PHE A 4 11.02 -12.79 19.74
N VAL A 5 10.81 -13.28 20.96
CA VAL A 5 9.53 -13.86 21.41
C VAL A 5 8.36 -12.90 21.14
N ARG A 6 8.56 -11.62 21.42
CA ARG A 6 7.56 -10.59 21.18
C ARG A 6 7.23 -10.41 19.69
N HIS A 7 8.25 -10.31 18.86
CA HIS A 7 8.09 -10.00 17.42
C HIS A 7 7.59 -11.22 16.64
N TYR A 8 8.26 -12.35 16.83
CA TYR A 8 8.02 -13.56 16.05
C TYR A 8 6.79 -14.34 16.51
N LEU A 9 6.62 -14.47 17.81
CA LEU A 9 5.52 -15.23 18.36
C LEU A 9 4.24 -14.39 18.49
N LYS A 10 4.27 -13.09 18.18
CA LYS A 10 3.13 -12.17 18.38
C LYS A 10 2.48 -12.40 19.75
N ALA A 11 3.30 -12.47 20.79
CA ALA A 11 2.85 -12.80 22.14
C ALA A 11 1.70 -11.87 22.57
N ARG A 12 0.64 -12.46 23.11
CA ARG A 12 -0.58 -11.74 23.53
C ARG A 12 -0.28 -10.68 24.59
N ASP A 13 0.67 -10.99 25.48
CA ASP A 13 1.03 -10.13 26.61
C ASP A 13 2.29 -9.29 26.31
N ARG A 14 2.09 -8.22 25.52
CA ARG A 14 3.15 -7.24 25.23
C ARG A 14 3.75 -6.62 26.48
N TYR A 15 3.00 -6.57 27.56
CA TYR A 15 3.42 -6.01 28.84
C TYR A 15 4.43 -6.92 29.56
N LEU A 16 4.15 -8.20 29.64
CA LEU A 16 5.08 -9.18 30.22
C LEU A 16 6.42 -9.24 29.48
N CYS A 17 6.38 -9.25 28.15
CA CYS A 17 7.62 -9.19 27.37
C CYS A 17 8.48 -7.96 27.67
N ARG A 18 7.86 -6.79 27.89
CA ARG A 18 8.60 -5.58 28.28
C ARG A 18 9.22 -5.71 29.67
N ILE A 19 8.49 -6.26 30.64
CA ILE A 19 9.00 -6.50 32.01
C ILE A 19 10.25 -7.37 31.93
N PHE A 20 10.20 -8.50 31.22
CA PHE A 20 11.36 -9.38 31.08
C PHE A 20 12.57 -8.69 30.45
N VAL A 21 12.36 -7.91 29.38
CA VAL A 21 13.46 -7.14 28.74
C VAL A 21 14.11 -6.18 29.73
N TRP A 22 13.30 -5.48 30.54
CA TRP A 22 13.83 -4.58 31.54
C TRP A 22 14.53 -5.29 32.71
N LEU A 23 14.04 -6.48 33.11
CA LEU A 23 14.71 -7.34 34.11
C LEU A 23 16.07 -7.82 33.59
N ASP A 24 16.17 -8.29 32.34
CA ASP A 24 17.44 -8.70 31.74
C ASP A 24 18.44 -7.52 31.68
N VAL A 25 17.97 -6.31 31.31
CA VAL A 25 18.81 -5.11 31.27
C VAL A 25 19.27 -4.71 32.70
N ALA A 26 18.38 -4.79 33.68
CA ALA A 26 18.69 -4.47 35.05
C ALA A 26 19.70 -5.48 35.62
N GLU A 27 19.55 -6.78 35.38
CA GLU A 27 20.48 -7.82 35.77
C GLU A 27 21.88 -7.57 35.21
N ILE A 28 22.00 -7.33 33.88
CA ILE A 28 23.28 -7.01 33.23
C ILE A 28 23.92 -5.77 33.88
N ALA A 29 23.15 -4.72 34.13
CA ALA A 29 23.65 -3.49 34.76
C ALA A 29 24.16 -3.75 36.18
N VAL A 30 23.46 -4.57 37.00
CA VAL A 30 23.87 -4.95 38.36
C VAL A 30 25.15 -5.78 38.34
N VAL A 31 25.24 -6.79 37.46
CA VAL A 31 26.41 -7.66 37.33
C VAL A 31 27.66 -6.83 36.90
N LEU A 32 27.52 -5.95 35.93
CA LEU A 32 28.60 -5.06 35.51
C LEU A 32 29.02 -4.08 36.60
N PHE A 33 28.03 -3.52 37.33
CA PHE A 33 28.33 -2.61 38.45
C PHE A 33 29.11 -3.31 39.55
N LEU A 34 28.72 -4.52 39.96
CA LEU A 34 29.41 -5.30 41.00
C LEU A 34 30.84 -5.66 40.57
N GLN A 35 31.06 -5.94 39.29
CA GLN A 35 32.38 -6.19 38.77
C GLN A 35 33.24 -4.93 38.69
N LEU A 36 32.70 -3.80 38.22
CA LEU A 36 33.45 -2.53 38.14
C LEU A 36 33.85 -1.97 39.50
N MET A 37 33.04 -2.26 40.53
CA MET A 37 33.31 -1.87 41.92
C MET A 37 34.21 -2.86 42.68
N ASP A 38 34.66 -3.93 41.99
CA ASP A 38 35.50 -4.99 42.55
C ASP A 38 34.90 -5.69 43.79
N ILE A 39 33.54 -5.68 43.87
CA ILE A 39 32.78 -6.26 44.99
C ILE A 39 32.61 -7.77 44.78
N ARG A 40 32.35 -8.22 43.55
CA ARG A 40 32.21 -9.63 43.19
C ARG A 40 32.66 -9.88 41.75
N ASP A 41 33.30 -11.04 41.56
CA ASP A 41 33.67 -11.53 40.23
C ASP A 41 32.45 -12.02 39.43
N LEU A 42 32.56 -11.96 38.12
CA LEU A 42 31.56 -12.48 37.15
C LEU A 42 31.15 -13.92 37.45
N THR A 43 32.10 -14.75 37.88
CA THR A 43 31.87 -16.16 38.26
C THR A 43 30.95 -16.30 39.46
N GLN A 44 31.05 -15.37 40.44
CA GLN A 44 30.22 -15.38 41.64
C GLN A 44 28.79 -14.87 41.41
N THR A 45 28.54 -14.15 40.30
CA THR A 45 27.23 -13.63 39.92
C THR A 45 26.53 -14.49 38.86
N LEU A 46 27.19 -15.55 38.37
CA LEU A 46 26.70 -16.41 37.27
C LEU A 46 25.34 -17.08 37.61
N TRP A 47 25.08 -17.37 38.89
CA TRP A 47 23.80 -17.92 39.32
C TRP A 47 22.59 -17.00 39.02
N MET A 48 22.78 -15.67 39.04
CA MET A 48 21.71 -14.70 38.72
C MET A 48 21.31 -14.85 37.23
N THR A 49 22.29 -14.94 36.34
CA THR A 49 22.08 -15.17 34.91
C THR A 49 21.37 -16.51 34.65
N HIS A 50 21.75 -17.56 35.38
CA HIS A 50 21.08 -18.88 35.26
C HIS A 50 19.60 -18.82 35.68
N VAL A 51 19.27 -18.06 36.76
CA VAL A 51 17.88 -17.86 37.18
C VAL A 51 17.08 -17.10 36.13
N MET A 52 17.64 -16.03 35.55
CA MET A 52 16.97 -15.25 34.48
C MET A 52 16.75 -16.07 33.22
N ILE A 53 17.75 -16.88 32.81
CA ILE A 53 17.59 -17.83 31.69
C ILE A 53 16.45 -18.81 31.98
N GLY A 54 16.39 -19.40 33.19
CA GLY A 54 15.33 -20.32 33.57
C GLY A 54 13.94 -19.69 33.51
N LEU A 55 13.77 -18.46 33.98
CA LEU A 55 12.52 -17.71 33.91
C LEU A 55 12.12 -17.40 32.45
N SER A 56 13.09 -17.02 31.64
CA SER A 56 12.87 -16.74 30.21
C SER A 56 12.44 -18.00 29.43
N VAL A 57 13.02 -19.15 29.73
CA VAL A 57 12.64 -20.45 29.17
C VAL A 57 11.22 -20.84 29.58
N LEU A 58 10.84 -20.67 30.84
CA LEU A 58 9.48 -20.96 31.32
C LEU A 58 8.44 -20.09 30.63
N TYR A 59 8.72 -18.79 30.48
CA TYR A 59 7.84 -17.89 29.75
C TYR A 59 7.72 -18.28 28.26
N PHE A 60 8.80 -18.72 27.66
CA PHE A 60 8.78 -19.20 26.28
C PHE A 60 7.92 -20.45 26.12
N ILE A 61 8.09 -21.45 27.01
CA ILE A 61 7.26 -22.65 27.03
C ILE A 61 5.77 -22.28 27.19
N TYR A 62 5.47 -21.38 28.12
CA TYR A 62 4.11 -20.86 28.30
C TYR A 62 3.55 -20.26 26.99
N THR A 63 4.34 -19.43 26.30
CA THR A 63 3.92 -18.77 25.07
C THR A 63 3.65 -19.78 23.95
N ILE A 64 4.49 -20.80 23.81
CA ILE A 64 4.30 -21.90 22.85
C ILE A 64 3.03 -22.68 23.18
N CYS A 65 2.88 -23.15 24.42
CA CYS A 65 1.71 -23.91 24.84
C CYS A 65 0.41 -23.14 24.58
N ASN A 66 0.39 -21.84 24.88
CA ASN A 66 -0.76 -20.99 24.64
C ASN A 66 -1.09 -20.87 23.14
N LYS A 67 -0.08 -20.79 22.27
CA LYS A 67 -0.30 -20.76 20.81
C LYS A 67 -0.79 -22.09 20.24
N PHE A 68 -0.27 -23.20 20.74
CA PHE A 68 -0.77 -24.53 20.38
C PHE A 68 -2.24 -24.71 20.84
N TYR A 69 -2.55 -24.29 22.04
CA TYR A 69 -3.91 -24.34 22.58
C TYR A 69 -4.90 -23.56 21.74
N HIS A 70 -4.52 -22.40 21.22
CA HIS A 70 -5.38 -21.57 20.35
C HIS A 70 -5.28 -21.90 18.85
N HIS A 71 -4.65 -23.01 18.46
CA HIS A 71 -4.49 -23.46 17.06
C HIS A 71 -3.91 -22.40 16.11
N THR A 72 -3.09 -21.47 16.63
CA THR A 72 -2.44 -20.41 15.85
C THR A 72 -1.02 -20.79 15.43
N THR A 73 -0.83 -22.04 15.00
CA THR A 73 0.49 -22.56 14.63
C THR A 73 0.86 -22.16 13.20
N THR A 74 2.08 -21.65 13.04
CA THR A 74 2.68 -21.35 11.73
C THR A 74 3.97 -22.16 11.57
N HIS A 75 4.43 -22.37 10.32
CA HIS A 75 5.74 -23.02 10.06
C HIS A 75 6.88 -22.34 10.82
N ALA A 76 6.88 -20.99 10.86
CA ALA A 76 7.85 -20.23 11.63
C ALA A 76 7.86 -20.60 13.14
N LEU A 77 6.70 -20.87 13.73
CA LEU A 77 6.60 -21.29 15.13
C LEU A 77 7.33 -22.62 15.36
N TRP A 78 7.19 -23.60 14.46
CA TRP A 78 7.89 -24.88 14.57
C TRP A 78 9.40 -24.74 14.44
N ILE A 79 9.88 -23.97 13.45
CA ILE A 79 11.32 -23.71 13.24
C ILE A 79 11.91 -23.03 14.49
N CYS A 80 11.24 -22.01 15.01
CA CYS A 80 11.67 -21.32 16.22
C CYS A 80 11.67 -22.23 17.45
N THR A 81 10.66 -23.06 17.60
CA THR A 81 10.54 -24.00 18.72
C THR A 81 11.68 -25.01 18.70
N ILE A 82 11.96 -25.62 17.56
CA ILE A 82 13.08 -26.59 17.40
C ILE A 82 14.42 -25.91 17.67
N GLY A 83 14.66 -24.73 17.09
CA GLY A 83 15.90 -23.99 17.27
C GLY A 83 16.16 -23.61 18.74
N ILE A 84 15.12 -23.24 19.47
CA ILE A 84 15.23 -22.90 20.89
C ILE A 84 15.43 -24.14 21.77
N ILE A 85 14.80 -25.27 21.44
CA ILE A 85 15.06 -26.54 22.14
C ILE A 85 16.53 -26.93 22.00
N ILE A 86 17.11 -26.79 20.80
CA ILE A 86 18.54 -27.05 20.56
C ILE A 86 19.43 -26.11 21.38
N LEU A 87 19.07 -24.81 21.43
CA LEU A 87 19.78 -23.80 22.22
C LEU A 87 19.74 -24.12 23.71
N ILE A 88 18.58 -24.47 24.26
CA ILE A 88 18.41 -24.85 25.65
C ILE A 88 19.24 -26.11 25.98
N GLY A 89 19.20 -27.11 25.09
CA GLY A 89 20.01 -28.32 25.25
C GLY A 89 21.51 -28.02 25.26
N SER A 90 21.98 -27.11 24.40
CA SER A 90 23.38 -26.69 24.38
C SER A 90 23.76 -25.92 25.65
N LEU A 91 22.91 -25.04 26.18
CA LEU A 91 23.16 -24.33 27.45
C LEU A 91 23.25 -25.31 28.64
N PHE A 92 22.40 -26.32 28.70
CA PHE A 92 22.50 -27.36 29.73
C PHE A 92 23.79 -28.19 29.59
N SER A 93 24.20 -28.50 28.36
CA SER A 93 25.48 -29.21 28.11
C SER A 93 26.67 -28.36 28.56
N ASP A 94 26.70 -27.07 28.21
CA ASP A 94 27.80 -26.18 28.62
C ASP A 94 27.84 -25.99 30.14
N MET A 95 26.68 -25.86 30.80
CA MET A 95 26.58 -25.77 32.23
C MET A 95 27.06 -27.06 32.91
N TYR A 96 26.68 -28.24 32.42
CA TYR A 96 27.15 -29.52 32.92
C TYR A 96 28.69 -29.65 32.81
N ASN A 97 29.26 -29.34 31.64
CA ASN A 97 30.70 -29.35 31.40
C ASN A 97 31.46 -28.38 32.31
N TYR A 98 30.92 -27.19 32.55
CA TYR A 98 31.47 -26.21 33.45
C TYR A 98 31.61 -26.76 34.89
N TYR A 99 30.56 -27.40 35.44
CA TYR A 99 30.58 -27.97 36.77
C TYR A 99 31.48 -29.25 36.87
N GLN A 100 31.73 -29.89 35.73
CA GLN A 100 32.68 -31.05 35.69
C GLN A 100 34.15 -30.61 35.50
N GLY A 101 34.41 -29.31 35.35
CA GLY A 101 35.78 -28.79 35.18
C GLY A 101 36.44 -29.13 33.86
N SER A 102 35.69 -29.46 32.81
CA SER A 102 36.22 -29.76 31.48
C SER A 102 36.59 -28.47 30.77
N GLN A 103 37.72 -28.49 29.99
CA GLN A 103 38.23 -27.30 29.28
C GLN A 103 37.60 -27.07 27.90
N ASP A 104 36.87 -28.02 27.34
CA ASP A 104 36.34 -27.99 25.96
C ASP A 104 34.87 -27.54 25.89
N ILE A 105 34.50 -26.55 26.69
CA ILE A 105 33.09 -26.25 27.09
C ILE A 105 32.26 -25.56 26.03
N GLU A 106 32.88 -24.86 25.04
CA GLU A 106 32.14 -23.79 24.38
C GLU A 106 31.82 -24.00 22.87
N ILE A 107 32.39 -25.02 22.20
CA ILE A 107 32.32 -25.15 20.74
C ILE A 107 30.89 -25.52 20.28
N VAL A 108 30.25 -26.45 20.99
CA VAL A 108 28.92 -26.96 20.61
C VAL A 108 27.85 -25.86 20.77
N GLY A 109 27.89 -25.12 21.89
CA GLY A 109 27.00 -24.01 22.16
C GLY A 109 27.14 -22.87 21.14
N ARG A 110 28.38 -22.54 20.78
CA ARG A 110 28.66 -21.50 19.76
C ARG A 110 28.14 -21.91 18.38
N ILE A 111 28.32 -23.16 17.96
CA ILE A 111 27.80 -23.67 16.68
C ILE A 111 26.28 -23.68 16.68
N ALA A 112 25.65 -24.16 17.76
CA ALA A 112 24.19 -24.16 17.92
C ALA A 112 23.61 -22.75 17.84
N MET A 113 24.24 -21.76 18.49
CA MET A 113 23.84 -20.36 18.45
C MET A 113 23.98 -19.76 17.05
N LEU A 114 25.07 -20.04 16.35
CA LEU A 114 25.26 -19.57 14.95
C LEU A 114 24.19 -20.14 14.04
N LEU A 115 23.93 -21.45 14.10
CA LEU A 115 22.89 -22.09 13.30
C LEU A 115 21.49 -21.51 13.60
N PHE A 116 21.21 -21.23 14.86
CA PHE A 116 19.95 -20.61 15.26
C PHE A 116 19.83 -19.20 14.69
N ILE A 117 20.87 -18.35 14.77
CA ILE A 117 20.86 -16.99 14.21
C ILE A 117 20.68 -17.02 12.70
N VAL A 118 21.39 -17.93 11.99
CA VAL A 118 21.25 -18.08 10.52
C VAL A 118 19.83 -18.51 10.16
N THR A 119 19.26 -19.48 10.89
CA THR A 119 17.88 -19.94 10.64
C THR A 119 16.88 -18.80 10.82
N LEU A 120 17.03 -17.99 11.88
CA LEU A 120 16.20 -16.81 12.12
C LEU A 120 16.34 -15.75 11.03
N ALA A 121 17.58 -15.49 10.63
CA ALA A 121 17.85 -14.52 9.57
C ALA A 121 17.20 -14.95 8.25
N CYS A 122 17.34 -16.24 7.88
CA CYS A 122 16.74 -16.80 6.67
C CYS A 122 15.19 -16.72 6.72
N ASP A 123 14.58 -17.09 7.84
CA ASP A 123 13.13 -17.06 7.98
C ASP A 123 12.60 -15.61 7.97
N THR A 124 13.29 -14.69 8.66
CA THR A 124 12.93 -13.26 8.64
C THR A 124 13.03 -12.68 7.22
N ALA A 125 14.09 -13.00 6.50
CA ALA A 125 14.28 -12.59 5.11
C ALA A 125 13.18 -13.17 4.21
N PHE A 126 12.84 -14.45 4.37
CA PHE A 126 11.77 -15.09 3.60
C PHE A 126 10.40 -14.45 3.84
N VAL A 127 10.04 -14.20 5.11
CA VAL A 127 8.77 -13.52 5.46
C VAL A 127 8.73 -12.12 4.87
N SER A 128 9.82 -11.36 5.01
CA SER A 128 9.90 -9.99 4.47
C SER A 128 9.77 -9.95 2.95
N LEU A 129 10.43 -10.88 2.24
CA LEU A 129 10.30 -11.00 0.78
C LEU A 129 8.87 -11.34 0.36
N LYS A 130 8.20 -12.23 1.09
CA LYS A 130 6.81 -12.60 0.83
C LYS A 130 5.85 -11.42 1.08
N GLU A 131 6.07 -10.63 2.11
CA GLU A 131 5.26 -9.41 2.37
C GLU A 131 5.44 -8.37 1.27
N ILE A 132 6.67 -8.17 0.77
CA ILE A 132 6.96 -7.29 -0.36
C ILE A 132 6.25 -7.77 -1.64
N ASP A 133 6.31 -9.08 -1.94
CA ASP A 133 5.67 -9.65 -3.13
C ASP A 133 4.15 -9.54 -3.06
N THR A 134 3.55 -9.83 -1.90
CA THR A 134 2.10 -9.67 -1.70
C THR A 134 1.66 -8.21 -1.81
N GLY A 135 2.45 -7.27 -1.27
CA GLY A 135 2.21 -5.83 -1.40
C GLY A 135 2.28 -5.36 -2.86
N ARG A 136 3.30 -5.82 -3.60
CA ARG A 136 3.42 -5.52 -5.05
C ARG A 136 2.25 -6.06 -5.86
N ARG A 137 1.84 -7.30 -5.61
CA ARG A 137 0.68 -7.90 -6.29
C ARG A 137 -0.60 -7.14 -5.98
N ALA A 138 -0.83 -6.78 -4.72
CA ALA A 138 -2.00 -6.00 -4.33
C ALA A 138 -2.02 -4.63 -5.01
N ALA A 139 -0.87 -3.92 -5.10
CA ALA A 139 -0.75 -2.66 -5.80
C ALA A 139 -1.04 -2.80 -7.31
N LEU A 140 -0.47 -3.84 -7.95
CA LEU A 140 -0.72 -4.14 -9.37
C LEU A 140 -2.19 -4.47 -9.63
N TYR A 141 -2.80 -5.32 -8.81
CA TYR A 141 -4.23 -5.63 -8.94
C TYR A 141 -5.11 -4.40 -8.78
N ARG A 142 -4.74 -3.51 -7.85
CA ARG A 142 -5.45 -2.25 -7.67
C ARG A 142 -5.30 -1.35 -8.90
N GLU A 143 -4.10 -1.20 -9.44
CA GLU A 143 -3.84 -0.43 -10.65
C GLU A 143 -4.66 -0.96 -11.84
N LEU A 144 -4.64 -2.29 -12.07
CA LEU A 144 -5.45 -2.93 -13.12
C LEU A 144 -6.95 -2.80 -12.88
N ALA A 145 -7.40 -2.75 -11.63
CA ALA A 145 -8.81 -2.58 -11.30
C ALA A 145 -9.28 -1.12 -11.42
N GLU A 146 -8.40 -0.14 -11.25
CA GLU A 146 -8.74 1.30 -11.23
C GLU A 146 -8.40 2.03 -12.54
N LYS A 147 -7.55 1.47 -13.40
CA LYS A 147 -7.09 2.13 -14.63
C LYS A 147 -7.72 1.53 -15.89
N ASP A 148 -7.91 2.39 -16.90
CA ASP A 148 -8.24 1.99 -18.25
C ASP A 148 -6.96 1.62 -19.00
N LEU A 149 -6.93 0.43 -19.60
CA LEU A 149 -5.71 -0.13 -20.22
C LEU A 149 -5.26 0.62 -21.46
N LEU A 150 -6.18 1.22 -22.19
CA LEU A 150 -5.85 1.96 -23.42
C LEU A 150 -5.27 3.33 -23.09
N THR A 151 -5.89 4.02 -22.12
CA THR A 151 -5.64 5.46 -21.91
C THR A 151 -4.81 5.76 -20.65
N GLY A 152 -4.69 4.80 -19.73
CA GLY A 152 -4.07 5.01 -18.42
C GLY A 152 -4.86 5.93 -17.47
N CYS A 153 -5.99 6.47 -17.90
CA CYS A 153 -6.91 7.20 -17.03
C CYS A 153 -7.53 6.29 -15.97
N TYR A 154 -8.17 6.87 -14.97
CA TYR A 154 -9.03 6.08 -14.09
C TYR A 154 -10.21 5.51 -14.88
N ASN A 155 -10.62 4.28 -14.57
CA ASN A 155 -11.74 3.63 -15.23
C ASN A 155 -13.08 3.93 -14.52
N ARG A 156 -14.17 3.37 -15.08
CA ARG A 156 -15.52 3.52 -14.53
C ARG A 156 -15.65 3.01 -13.09
N ASN A 157 -14.93 1.93 -12.73
CA ASN A 157 -14.99 1.40 -11.36
C ASN A 157 -14.37 2.38 -10.36
N ALA A 158 -13.22 2.96 -10.69
CA ALA A 158 -12.59 3.99 -9.87
C ALA A 158 -13.50 5.23 -9.73
N TYR A 159 -14.19 5.65 -10.80
CA TYR A 159 -15.19 6.72 -10.74
C TYR A 159 -16.29 6.41 -9.73
N HIS A 160 -16.90 5.23 -9.79
CA HIS A 160 -17.96 4.83 -8.86
C HIS A 160 -17.46 4.73 -7.41
N GLU A 161 -16.23 4.25 -7.21
CA GLU A 161 -15.63 4.16 -5.87
C GLU A 161 -15.35 5.56 -5.28
N ASP A 162 -14.74 6.45 -6.04
CA ASP A 162 -14.42 7.81 -5.60
C ASP A 162 -15.71 8.61 -5.33
N THR A 163 -16.70 8.52 -6.21
CA THR A 163 -17.99 9.20 -6.05
C THR A 163 -18.78 8.68 -4.86
N SER A 164 -18.77 7.37 -4.58
CA SER A 164 -19.43 6.77 -3.41
C SER A 164 -18.80 7.20 -2.08
N ARG A 165 -17.52 7.53 -2.09
CA ARG A 165 -16.75 8.01 -0.92
C ARG A 165 -16.88 9.53 -0.71
N CYS A 166 -17.39 10.25 -1.70
CA CYS A 166 -17.50 11.70 -1.66
C CYS A 166 -18.58 12.12 -0.63
N LYS A 167 -18.14 12.44 0.60
CA LYS A 167 -19.04 12.83 1.72
C LYS A 167 -19.47 14.29 1.67
N LYS A 168 -18.72 15.16 0.99
CA LYS A 168 -19.00 16.58 0.84
C LYS A 168 -19.24 16.88 -0.63
N LEU A 169 -20.49 17.11 -0.98
CA LEU A 169 -20.85 17.51 -2.34
C LEU A 169 -20.75 19.03 -2.54
N THR A 170 -20.70 19.81 -1.46
CA THR A 170 -20.55 21.27 -1.52
C THR A 170 -19.26 21.63 -2.23
N ASN A 171 -19.36 22.49 -3.24
CA ASN A 171 -18.26 22.94 -4.10
C ASN A 171 -17.75 21.91 -5.12
N LEU A 172 -18.36 20.73 -5.20
CA LEU A 172 -17.97 19.72 -6.19
C LEU A 172 -18.27 20.22 -7.60
N LEU A 173 -17.28 20.08 -8.48
CA LEU A 173 -17.40 20.40 -9.90
C LEU A 173 -17.17 19.13 -10.73
N LEU A 174 -18.11 18.81 -11.58
CA LEU A 174 -18.02 17.71 -12.52
C LEU A 174 -17.95 18.23 -13.94
N PHE A 175 -16.91 17.85 -14.69
CA PHE A 175 -16.86 17.96 -16.14
C PHE A 175 -17.19 16.61 -16.78
N VAL A 176 -17.94 16.63 -17.87
CA VAL A 176 -18.24 15.48 -18.71
C VAL A 176 -17.80 15.80 -20.14
N PHE A 177 -17.16 14.84 -20.77
CA PHE A 177 -16.65 14.97 -22.13
C PHE A 177 -17.10 13.80 -22.98
N ASP A 178 -17.32 14.06 -24.27
CA ASP A 178 -17.67 13.08 -25.28
C ASP A 178 -16.83 13.35 -26.54
N LEU A 179 -16.24 12.31 -27.10
CA LEU A 179 -15.42 12.41 -28.31
C LEU A 179 -16.29 12.32 -29.55
N ASN A 180 -16.49 13.44 -30.23
CA ASN A 180 -17.24 13.46 -31.49
C ASN A 180 -16.52 12.71 -32.59
N ASN A 181 -17.28 12.09 -33.48
CA ASN A 181 -16.78 11.45 -34.72
C ASN A 181 -15.88 10.21 -34.51
N LEU A 182 -15.74 9.67 -33.30
CA LEU A 182 -14.93 8.45 -33.04
C LEU A 182 -15.40 7.29 -33.95
N LYS A 183 -16.71 7.09 -34.07
CA LYS A 183 -17.27 6.05 -34.92
C LYS A 183 -16.85 6.22 -36.39
N TYR A 184 -16.83 7.45 -36.91
CA TYR A 184 -16.39 7.73 -38.27
C TYR A 184 -14.92 7.32 -38.47
N TYR A 185 -14.04 7.61 -37.51
CA TYR A 185 -12.64 7.23 -37.62
C TYR A 185 -12.46 5.71 -37.52
N ASN A 186 -13.20 5.03 -36.65
CA ASN A 186 -13.21 3.57 -36.61
C ASN A 186 -13.68 2.93 -37.90
N ASP A 187 -14.81 3.39 -38.44
CA ASP A 187 -15.42 2.81 -39.64
C ASP A 187 -14.57 3.06 -40.88
N LYS A 188 -13.90 4.20 -40.98
CA LYS A 188 -13.13 4.60 -42.16
C LYS A 188 -11.66 4.15 -42.12
N PHE A 189 -11.01 4.17 -40.94
CA PHE A 189 -9.58 3.97 -40.83
C PHE A 189 -9.21 2.80 -39.92
N GLY A 190 -10.19 2.10 -39.32
CA GLY A 190 -10.00 0.97 -38.42
C GLY A 190 -9.85 1.35 -36.96
N HIS A 191 -9.93 0.34 -36.10
CA HIS A 191 -9.92 0.52 -34.64
C HIS A 191 -8.61 1.12 -34.11
N ASP A 192 -7.46 0.82 -34.74
CA ASP A 192 -6.17 1.40 -34.35
C ASP A 192 -6.18 2.93 -34.46
N CYS A 193 -6.85 3.47 -35.50
CA CYS A 193 -7.02 4.91 -35.67
C CYS A 193 -7.96 5.50 -34.59
N GLY A 194 -9.01 4.75 -34.21
CA GLY A 194 -9.90 5.14 -33.14
C GLY A 194 -9.21 5.13 -31.78
N ASP A 195 -8.36 4.16 -31.52
CA ASP A 195 -7.57 4.08 -30.30
C ASP A 195 -6.57 5.25 -30.21
N GLN A 196 -5.94 5.62 -31.33
CA GLN A 196 -5.10 6.81 -31.41
C GLN A 196 -5.91 8.08 -31.14
N TYR A 197 -7.13 8.19 -31.71
CA TYR A 197 -8.05 9.31 -31.49
C TYR A 197 -8.37 9.48 -30.00
N ILE A 198 -8.67 8.37 -29.33
CA ILE A 198 -8.96 8.34 -27.88
C ILE A 198 -7.73 8.77 -27.07
N THR A 199 -6.56 8.21 -27.36
CA THR A 199 -5.32 8.51 -26.64
C THR A 199 -4.90 9.97 -26.80
N ASP A 200 -5.02 10.53 -27.98
CA ASP A 200 -4.69 11.92 -28.27
C ASP A 200 -5.64 12.88 -27.54
N ALA A 201 -6.94 12.56 -27.51
CA ALA A 201 -7.91 13.33 -26.75
C ALA A 201 -7.61 13.30 -25.24
N VAL A 202 -7.23 12.13 -24.70
CA VAL A 202 -6.83 11.97 -23.30
C VAL A 202 -5.59 12.80 -22.98
N HIS A 203 -4.59 12.86 -23.83
CA HIS A 203 -3.41 13.71 -23.64
C HIS A 203 -3.79 15.19 -23.49
N ILE A 204 -4.74 15.68 -24.30
CA ILE A 204 -5.24 17.05 -24.17
C ILE A 204 -5.97 17.23 -22.85
N LEU A 205 -6.89 16.33 -22.49
CA LEU A 205 -7.63 16.39 -21.24
C LEU A 205 -6.71 16.34 -20.02
N GLN A 206 -5.72 15.46 -20.00
CA GLN A 206 -4.73 15.37 -18.93
C GLN A 206 -3.91 16.65 -18.80
N LYS A 207 -3.46 17.22 -19.91
CA LYS A 207 -2.68 18.46 -19.92
C LYS A 207 -3.44 19.62 -19.28
N VAL A 208 -4.74 19.70 -19.50
CA VAL A 208 -5.59 20.78 -19.00
C VAL A 208 -6.05 20.54 -17.55
N PHE A 209 -6.50 19.31 -17.25
CA PHE A 209 -7.26 19.05 -16.04
C PHE A 209 -6.50 18.32 -14.93
N SER A 210 -5.36 17.66 -15.22
CA SER A 210 -4.68 16.76 -14.24
C SER A 210 -4.25 17.46 -12.94
N ARG A 211 -4.07 18.77 -12.93
CA ARG A 211 -3.71 19.55 -11.74
C ARG A 211 -4.90 19.84 -10.81
N TYR A 212 -6.12 19.69 -11.33
CA TYR A 212 -7.34 20.11 -10.63
C TYR A 212 -8.15 18.91 -10.17
N GLY A 213 -8.15 17.81 -10.92
CA GLY A 213 -8.94 16.63 -10.60
C GLY A 213 -8.47 15.37 -11.30
N LYS A 214 -9.12 14.26 -10.95
CA LYS A 214 -8.87 12.97 -11.59
C LYS A 214 -9.68 12.87 -12.88
N LEU A 215 -9.02 12.38 -13.95
CA LEU A 215 -9.64 12.07 -15.22
C LEU A 215 -10.06 10.60 -15.25
N TYR A 216 -11.34 10.36 -15.56
CA TYR A 216 -11.93 9.03 -15.65
C TYR A 216 -12.45 8.78 -17.06
N ARG A 217 -12.28 7.53 -17.56
CA ARG A 217 -12.97 7.02 -18.74
C ARG A 217 -14.16 6.19 -18.28
N ILE A 218 -15.37 6.67 -18.55
CA ILE A 218 -16.64 6.04 -18.10
C ILE A 218 -17.35 5.25 -19.18
N GLY A 219 -17.01 5.50 -20.44
CA GLY A 219 -17.51 4.81 -21.62
C GLY A 219 -16.45 4.68 -22.70
N GLY A 220 -16.82 4.27 -23.89
CA GLY A 220 -15.90 4.15 -25.03
C GLY A 220 -15.28 5.48 -25.43
N ASP A 221 -16.12 6.49 -25.60
CA ASP A 221 -15.84 7.87 -26.00
C ASP A 221 -16.17 8.91 -24.90
N GLU A 222 -16.60 8.44 -23.73
CA GLU A 222 -17.07 9.27 -22.62
C GLU A 222 -16.03 9.36 -21.51
N PHE A 223 -15.74 10.60 -21.09
CA PHE A 223 -14.80 10.90 -20.02
C PHE A 223 -15.42 11.86 -19.02
N CYS A 224 -14.92 11.85 -17.81
CA CYS A 224 -15.26 12.87 -16.83
C CYS A 224 -14.05 13.27 -15.96
N VAL A 225 -14.12 14.50 -15.42
CA VAL A 225 -13.18 15.00 -14.43
C VAL A 225 -13.95 15.45 -13.20
N LEU A 226 -13.56 14.92 -12.05
CA LEU A 226 -14.12 15.29 -10.77
C LEU A 226 -13.14 16.22 -10.05
N ILE A 227 -13.61 17.40 -9.65
CA ILE A 227 -12.84 18.40 -8.93
C ILE A 227 -13.54 18.66 -7.58
N ASP A 228 -12.86 18.38 -6.48
CA ASP A 228 -13.44 18.41 -5.12
C ASP A 228 -13.85 19.82 -4.67
N ASP A 229 -13.15 20.86 -5.15
CA ASP A 229 -13.47 22.25 -4.83
C ASP A 229 -13.32 23.14 -6.08
N HIS A 230 -14.44 23.59 -6.62
CA HIS A 230 -14.49 24.45 -7.81
C HIS A 230 -13.83 25.82 -7.59
N ASN A 231 -13.67 26.27 -6.33
CA ASN A 231 -12.99 27.53 -6.03
C ASN A 231 -11.47 27.48 -6.32
N THR A 232 -10.93 26.28 -6.51
CA THR A 232 -9.49 26.09 -6.83
C THR A 232 -9.16 26.35 -8.31
N CYS A 233 -10.18 26.53 -9.17
CA CYS A 233 -9.97 26.70 -10.61
C CYS A 233 -10.93 27.74 -11.21
N ASP A 234 -10.47 28.40 -12.28
CA ASP A 234 -11.31 29.19 -13.16
C ASP A 234 -11.85 28.29 -14.28
N ILE A 235 -13.15 28.00 -14.23
CA ILE A 235 -13.84 27.14 -15.18
C ILE A 235 -13.73 27.70 -16.60
N SER A 236 -13.90 29.01 -16.78
CA SER A 236 -13.83 29.66 -18.09
C SER A 236 -12.43 29.55 -18.69
N HIS A 237 -11.40 29.69 -17.86
CA HIS A 237 -10.02 29.49 -18.24
C HIS A 237 -9.75 28.05 -18.67
N LEU A 238 -10.24 27.05 -17.90
CA LEU A 238 -10.07 25.63 -18.24
C LEU A 238 -10.69 25.30 -19.60
N ILE A 239 -11.90 25.77 -19.87
CA ILE A 239 -12.57 25.58 -21.16
C ILE A 239 -11.78 26.26 -22.29
N SER A 240 -11.31 27.47 -22.05
CA SER A 240 -10.45 28.18 -23.04
C SER A 240 -9.16 27.43 -23.34
N CYS A 241 -8.49 26.90 -22.31
CA CYS A 241 -7.31 26.05 -22.47
C CYS A 241 -7.62 24.77 -23.24
N LEU A 242 -8.73 24.10 -22.96
CA LEU A 242 -9.16 22.91 -23.69
C LEU A 242 -9.32 23.22 -25.18
N ARG A 243 -10.04 24.30 -25.53
CA ARG A 243 -10.25 24.71 -26.94
C ARG A 243 -8.94 25.09 -27.64
N LYS A 244 -8.02 25.73 -26.93
CA LYS A 244 -6.71 26.09 -27.44
C LYS A 244 -5.87 24.84 -27.75
N GLU A 245 -5.80 23.89 -26.82
CA GLU A 245 -5.02 22.65 -27.03
C GLU A 245 -5.62 21.79 -28.16
N GLU A 246 -6.96 21.70 -28.25
CA GLU A 246 -7.66 21.04 -29.34
C GLU A 246 -7.32 21.71 -30.69
N ALA A 247 -7.33 23.04 -30.76
CA ALA A 247 -6.97 23.77 -31.97
C ALA A 247 -5.50 23.59 -32.37
N VAL A 248 -4.58 23.60 -31.41
CA VAL A 248 -3.14 23.36 -31.63
C VAL A 248 -2.92 21.95 -32.20
N TYR A 249 -3.56 20.94 -31.60
CA TYR A 249 -3.50 19.58 -32.08
C TYR A 249 -4.02 19.47 -33.51
N ASN A 250 -5.18 20.02 -33.81
CA ASN A 250 -5.83 19.97 -35.09
C ASN A 250 -5.03 20.72 -36.19
N ALA A 251 -4.32 21.76 -35.85
CA ALA A 251 -3.42 22.47 -36.77
C ALA A 251 -2.16 21.65 -37.10
N SER A 252 -1.70 20.80 -36.23
CA SER A 252 -0.51 19.95 -36.43
C SER A 252 -0.83 18.57 -37.03
N SER A 253 -2.05 18.08 -36.85
CA SER A 253 -2.48 16.76 -37.32
C SER A 253 -2.99 16.83 -38.77
N ARG A 254 -2.50 15.89 -39.63
CA ARG A 254 -2.95 15.83 -41.04
C ARG A 254 -4.18 14.93 -41.26
N ASN A 255 -4.35 13.92 -40.38
CA ASN A 255 -5.32 12.84 -40.63
C ASN A 255 -6.44 12.77 -39.59
N ILE A 256 -6.18 13.23 -38.38
CA ILE A 256 -7.12 13.16 -37.26
C ILE A 256 -7.50 14.58 -36.87
N HIS A 257 -8.79 14.88 -36.89
CA HIS A 257 -9.33 16.14 -36.39
C HIS A 257 -10.17 15.88 -35.15
N LEU A 258 -9.57 16.19 -33.98
CA LEU A 258 -10.22 15.99 -32.71
C LEU A 258 -11.32 17.01 -32.47
N GLN A 259 -12.44 16.53 -31.92
CA GLN A 259 -13.55 17.38 -31.52
C GLN A 259 -14.13 16.84 -30.19
N ILE A 260 -13.91 17.56 -29.11
CA ILE A 260 -14.26 17.17 -27.74
C ILE A 260 -15.47 17.98 -27.29
N ALA A 261 -16.65 17.36 -27.19
CA ALA A 261 -17.78 17.99 -26.52
C ALA A 261 -17.53 18.05 -25.02
N CYS A 262 -17.87 19.17 -24.39
CA CYS A 262 -17.61 19.43 -22.98
C CYS A 262 -18.84 20.04 -22.32
N GLY A 263 -19.29 19.45 -21.22
CA GLY A 263 -20.26 20.03 -20.29
C GLY A 263 -19.74 20.00 -18.88
N TYR A 264 -20.26 20.86 -18.03
CA TYR A 264 -19.90 20.89 -16.61
C TYR A 264 -21.06 21.34 -15.76
N ALA A 265 -21.01 20.98 -14.48
CA ALA A 265 -21.90 21.49 -13.46
C ALA A 265 -21.20 21.59 -12.13
N VAL A 266 -21.48 22.66 -11.36
CA VAL A 266 -21.09 22.81 -9.96
C VAL A 266 -22.25 22.35 -9.12
N PHE A 267 -21.99 21.59 -8.05
CA PHE A 267 -23.03 21.13 -7.15
C PHE A 267 -23.76 22.31 -6.48
N ASP A 268 -25.07 22.32 -6.61
CA ASP A 268 -25.96 23.32 -5.94
C ASP A 268 -27.04 22.55 -5.15
N SER A 269 -26.96 22.60 -3.83
CA SER A 269 -27.90 21.92 -2.93
C SER A 269 -29.38 22.34 -3.10
N ARG A 270 -29.66 23.42 -3.85
CA ARG A 270 -31.04 23.85 -4.18
C ARG A 270 -31.61 23.10 -5.37
N THR A 271 -30.74 22.61 -6.27
CA THR A 271 -31.15 21.93 -7.53
C THR A 271 -30.75 20.48 -7.57
N ASP A 272 -29.67 20.08 -6.87
CA ASP A 272 -29.10 18.74 -6.89
C ASP A 272 -29.40 18.04 -5.57
N ALA A 273 -30.23 16.99 -5.63
CA ALA A 273 -30.52 16.14 -4.47
C ALA A 273 -29.30 15.26 -4.10
N ASP A 274 -28.52 14.88 -5.10
CA ASP A 274 -27.38 13.96 -5.01
C ASP A 274 -26.41 14.18 -6.17
N LEU A 275 -25.39 13.32 -6.23
CA LEU A 275 -24.38 13.34 -7.29
C LEU A 275 -24.98 12.98 -8.66
N ASP A 276 -25.99 12.11 -8.70
CA ASP A 276 -26.64 11.72 -9.95
C ASP A 276 -27.38 12.90 -10.58
N ALA A 277 -27.96 13.78 -9.78
CA ALA A 277 -28.57 15.02 -10.25
C ALA A 277 -27.52 15.98 -10.84
N LEU A 278 -26.38 16.14 -10.15
CA LEU A 278 -25.24 16.90 -10.67
C LEU A 278 -24.76 16.36 -12.02
N GLN A 279 -24.58 15.03 -12.11
CA GLN A 279 -24.12 14.36 -13.34
C GLN A 279 -25.11 14.60 -14.48
N LYS A 280 -26.41 14.41 -14.26
CA LYS A 280 -27.43 14.68 -15.29
C LYS A 280 -27.37 16.12 -15.82
N ARG A 281 -27.08 17.09 -14.95
CA ARG A 281 -26.93 18.49 -15.38
C ARG A 281 -25.67 18.70 -16.22
N ALA A 282 -24.54 18.11 -15.81
CA ALA A 282 -23.32 18.18 -16.60
C ALA A 282 -23.48 17.49 -17.97
N ASP A 283 -24.13 16.32 -18.01
CA ASP A 283 -24.44 15.59 -19.25
C ASP A 283 -25.34 16.40 -20.19
N GLN A 284 -26.37 17.07 -19.65
CA GLN A 284 -27.24 17.93 -20.44
C GLN A 284 -26.45 19.07 -21.09
N ASN A 285 -25.60 19.74 -20.34
CA ASN A 285 -24.75 20.82 -20.85
C ASN A 285 -23.75 20.30 -21.90
N MET A 286 -23.19 19.12 -21.73
CA MET A 286 -22.32 18.45 -22.72
C MET A 286 -23.09 18.14 -24.01
N TYR A 287 -24.30 17.62 -23.90
CA TYR A 287 -25.13 17.31 -25.06
C TYR A 287 -25.51 18.56 -25.88
N GLU A 288 -25.80 19.68 -25.21
CA GLU A 288 -26.05 20.97 -25.88
C GLU A 288 -24.79 21.46 -26.62
N ASN A 289 -23.62 21.38 -25.97
CA ASN A 289 -22.35 21.71 -26.62
C ASN A 289 -22.06 20.78 -27.80
N LYS A 290 -22.34 19.48 -27.67
CA LYS A 290 -22.19 18.50 -28.78
C LYS A 290 -23.02 18.86 -30.01
N LYS A 291 -24.27 19.34 -29.82
CA LYS A 291 -25.12 19.81 -30.91
C LYS A 291 -24.56 21.04 -31.59
N GLN A 292 -24.08 22.02 -30.84
CA GLN A 292 -23.47 23.23 -31.40
C GLN A 292 -22.24 22.89 -32.23
N LEU A 293 -21.35 22.02 -31.76
CA LEU A 293 -20.15 21.62 -32.50
C LEU A 293 -20.49 20.92 -33.85
N LYS A 294 -21.52 20.07 -33.87
CA LYS A 294 -21.96 19.41 -35.10
C LYS A 294 -22.49 20.41 -36.12
N THR A 295 -23.18 21.44 -35.70
CA THR A 295 -23.75 22.46 -36.59
C THR A 295 -22.66 23.27 -37.32
N PHE A 296 -21.50 23.49 -36.67
CA PHE A 296 -20.35 24.18 -37.23
C PHE A 296 -19.50 23.30 -38.19
N SER A 297 -19.56 21.96 -38.08
CA SER A 297 -18.82 21.03 -38.95
C SER A 297 -19.45 20.83 -40.35
N TYR A 298 -20.68 21.26 -40.55
CA TYR A 298 -21.42 21.16 -41.83
C TYR A 298 -21.43 22.46 -42.64
N ARG A 299 -20.71 23.49 -42.20
CA ARG A 299 -20.47 24.73 -42.93
C ARG A 299 -19.02 24.81 -43.39
#